data_c149669f28d96e47a41ce94e7337f7c7
#
_entry.id   c149669f28d96e47a41ce94e7337f7c7
#
_cell.length_a   1.000
_cell.length_b   1.000
_cell.length_c   1.000
_cell.angle_alpha   90.00
_cell.angle_beta   90.00
_cell.angle_gamma   90.00
#
_symmetry.space_group_name_H-M   'P 1'
#
loop_
_entity.id
_entity.type
_entity.pdbx_description
1 polymer ?
#
loop_
_entity_poly.entity_id
_entity_poly.type
_entity_poly.pdbx_seq_one_letter_code
_entity_poly.pdbx_strand_id
1 'polypeptide(L)'
;MSLSVVDSSAWISFLRGDAAAIRRIDPLLAAGAVGVVGPIVAEVLSGAGSRAEFDHLRDLFEGLERLADPPDLWDRVAEARYALARKGHQASLVDLAISLACLGGGHTLVTRDQDFRAIARVLPLEVEIF
;
A
#
# COMPACT_ATOMS: atom_id res chain seq x y z
N MET A 1 17.51 1.19 1.79
CA MET A 1 16.75 2.13 2.61
C MET A 1 15.30 1.68 2.71
N SER A 2 14.76 1.65 3.91
CA SER A 2 13.36 1.26 4.14
C SER A 2 12.46 2.47 3.95
N LEU A 3 11.39 2.28 3.19
CA LEU A 3 10.36 3.30 2.96
C LEU A 3 9.06 2.88 3.64
N SER A 4 8.16 3.83 3.79
CA SER A 4 6.78 3.55 4.18
C SER A 4 5.90 3.57 2.93
N VAL A 5 5.17 2.50 2.71
CA VAL A 5 4.19 2.41 1.64
C VAL A 5 2.83 2.71 2.24
N VAL A 6 2.22 3.78 1.80
CA VAL A 6 0.90 4.21 2.28
C VAL A 6 -0.17 3.55 1.44
N ASP A 7 -1.01 2.73 2.07
CA ASP A 7 -2.10 2.02 1.40
C ASP A 7 -3.18 3.00 0.92
N SER A 8 -3.98 2.58 -0.05
CA SER A 8 -5.04 3.42 -0.62
C SER A 8 -6.03 3.93 0.43
N SER A 9 -6.40 3.11 1.43
CA SER A 9 -7.27 3.53 2.52
C SER A 9 -6.69 4.72 3.29
N ALA A 10 -5.41 4.69 3.56
CA ALA A 10 -4.71 5.75 4.27
C ALA A 10 -4.52 6.99 3.40
N TRP A 11 -4.20 6.82 2.10
CA TRP A 11 -4.14 7.93 1.15
C TRP A 11 -5.47 8.66 1.03
N ILE A 12 -6.57 7.91 0.91
CA ILE A 12 -7.92 8.49 0.78
C ILE A 12 -8.24 9.32 2.03
N SER A 13 -7.95 8.80 3.22
CA SER A 13 -8.15 9.54 4.47
C SER A 13 -7.31 10.83 4.51
N PHE A 14 -6.05 10.73 4.09
CA PHE A 14 -5.13 11.87 4.03
C PHE A 14 -5.65 12.96 3.08
N LEU A 15 -6.06 12.55 1.88
CA LEU A 15 -6.56 13.48 0.85
C LEU A 15 -7.88 14.14 1.24
N ARG A 16 -8.66 13.50 2.10
CA ARG A 16 -9.90 14.06 2.67
C ARG A 16 -9.67 14.99 3.85
N GLY A 17 -8.44 15.14 4.30
CA GLY A 17 -8.09 16.02 5.42
C GLY A 17 -8.28 15.39 6.80
N ASP A 18 -8.35 14.07 6.90
CA ASP A 18 -8.44 13.38 8.19
C ASP A 18 -7.22 13.69 9.06
N ALA A 19 -7.45 14.21 10.27
CA ALA A 19 -6.37 14.69 11.14
C ALA A 19 -5.39 13.58 11.53
N ALA A 20 -5.87 12.36 11.80
CA ALA A 20 -5.00 11.25 12.17
C ALA A 20 -4.12 10.82 10.99
N ALA A 21 -4.69 10.79 9.79
CA ALA A 21 -3.95 10.46 8.57
C ALA A 21 -2.88 11.53 8.27
N ILE A 22 -3.23 12.80 8.41
CA ILE A 22 -2.28 13.91 8.21
C ILE A 22 -1.12 13.80 9.21
N ARG A 23 -1.39 13.60 10.48
CA ARG A 23 -0.35 13.44 11.50
C ARG A 23 0.57 12.27 11.21
N ARG A 24 0.04 11.20 10.62
CA ARG A 24 0.82 9.99 10.33
C ARG A 24 1.62 10.09 9.04
N ILE A 25 1.08 10.72 8.03
CA ILE A 25 1.62 10.70 6.66
C ILE A 25 2.47 11.94 6.35
N ASP A 26 2.07 13.13 6.77
CA ASP A 26 2.83 14.36 6.49
C ASP A 26 4.31 14.27 6.86
N PRO A 27 4.69 13.77 8.05
CA PRO A 27 6.11 13.65 8.39
C PRO A 27 6.87 12.70 7.46
N LEU A 28 6.22 11.65 6.98
CA LEU A 28 6.83 10.71 6.03
C LEU A 28 7.09 11.37 4.67
N LEU A 29 6.12 12.15 4.19
CA LEU A 29 6.29 12.91 2.94
C LEU A 29 7.39 13.94 3.07
N ALA A 30 7.42 14.68 4.17
CA ALA A 30 8.45 15.68 4.42
C ALA A 30 9.85 15.07 4.49
N ALA A 31 9.97 13.85 4.97
CA ALA A 31 11.25 13.14 5.08
C ALA A 31 11.65 12.42 3.77
N GLY A 32 10.82 12.47 2.72
CA GLY A 32 11.07 11.70 1.50
C GLY A 32 11.02 10.19 1.72
N ALA A 33 10.25 9.74 2.70
CA ALA A 33 10.24 8.34 3.17
C ALA A 33 9.03 7.54 2.65
N VAL A 34 8.30 8.05 1.67
CA VAL A 34 7.12 7.37 1.11
C VAL A 34 7.44 6.74 -0.23
N GLY A 35 7.16 5.44 -0.33
CA GLY A 35 7.21 4.71 -1.58
C GLY A 35 5.81 4.39 -2.10
N VAL A 36 5.68 4.18 -3.40
CA VAL A 36 4.42 3.80 -4.04
C VAL A 36 4.57 2.53 -4.85
N VAL A 37 3.52 1.74 -4.88
CA VAL A 37 3.42 0.52 -5.68
C VAL A 37 2.28 0.66 -6.68
N GLY A 38 2.37 -0.06 -7.79
CA GLY A 38 1.42 0.06 -8.90
C GLY A 38 -0.05 -0.08 -8.50
N PRO A 39 -0.43 -1.12 -7.73
CA PRO A 39 -1.84 -1.28 -7.33
C PRO A 39 -2.40 -0.10 -6.55
N ILE A 40 -1.63 0.50 -5.66
CA ILE A 40 -2.08 1.66 -4.88
C ILE A 40 -2.28 2.88 -5.78
N VAL A 41 -1.33 3.14 -6.68
CA VAL A 41 -1.48 4.23 -7.66
C VAL A 41 -2.75 4.05 -8.47
N ALA A 42 -2.99 2.85 -8.98
CA ALA A 42 -4.18 2.55 -9.76
C ALA A 42 -5.48 2.77 -8.97
N GLU A 43 -5.52 2.29 -7.72
CA GLU A 43 -6.71 2.46 -6.88
C GLU A 43 -7.00 3.93 -6.56
N VAL A 44 -5.98 4.70 -6.17
CA VAL A 44 -6.18 6.09 -5.79
C VAL A 44 -6.54 6.95 -7.00
N LEU A 45 -5.83 6.82 -8.11
CA LEU A 45 -6.11 7.61 -9.30
C LEU A 45 -7.48 7.31 -9.90
N SER A 46 -7.85 6.03 -9.97
CA SER A 46 -9.15 5.64 -10.55
C SER A 46 -10.34 6.13 -9.72
N GLY A 47 -10.12 6.45 -8.46
CA GLY A 47 -11.15 7.03 -7.59
C GLY A 47 -11.30 8.55 -7.70
N ALA A 48 -10.53 9.23 -8.55
CA ALA A 48 -10.61 10.67 -8.73
C ALA A 48 -11.99 11.09 -9.23
N GLY A 49 -12.49 12.20 -8.71
CA GLY A 49 -13.83 12.72 -9.06
C GLY A 49 -13.86 13.54 -10.34
N SER A 50 -12.71 13.90 -10.90
CA SER A 50 -12.59 14.69 -12.12
C SER A 50 -11.27 14.44 -12.82
N ARG A 51 -11.16 14.83 -14.08
CA ARG A 51 -9.90 14.75 -14.81
C ARG A 51 -8.82 15.61 -14.17
N ALA A 52 -9.18 16.78 -13.69
CA ALA A 52 -8.24 17.68 -13.02
C ALA A 52 -7.67 17.04 -11.74
N GLU A 53 -8.52 16.40 -10.95
CA GLU A 53 -8.09 15.67 -9.75
C GLU A 53 -7.20 14.49 -10.11
N PHE A 54 -7.58 13.72 -11.12
CA PHE A 54 -6.76 12.60 -11.60
C PHE A 54 -5.35 13.06 -11.97
N ASP A 55 -5.23 14.13 -12.75
CA ASP A 55 -3.95 14.66 -13.20
C ASP A 55 -3.12 15.18 -12.01
N HIS A 56 -3.76 15.84 -11.05
CA HIS A 56 -3.11 16.32 -9.84
C HIS A 56 -2.55 15.17 -9.00
N LEU A 57 -3.35 14.12 -8.80
CA LEU A 57 -2.91 12.94 -8.05
C LEU A 57 -1.79 12.20 -8.77
N ARG A 58 -1.87 12.09 -10.10
CA ARG A 58 -0.79 11.48 -10.88
C ARG A 58 0.52 12.25 -10.72
N ASP A 59 0.48 13.57 -10.77
CA ASP A 59 1.67 14.40 -10.57
C ASP A 59 2.24 14.21 -9.17
N LEU A 60 1.39 14.13 -8.15
CA LEU A 60 1.82 13.85 -6.79
C LEU A 60 2.58 12.52 -6.71
N PHE A 61 2.03 11.45 -7.26
CA PHE A 61 2.64 10.13 -7.20
C PHE A 61 3.89 10.01 -8.06
N GLU A 62 3.98 10.74 -9.16
CA GLU A 62 5.22 10.78 -9.98
C GLU A 62 6.40 11.39 -9.21
N GLY A 63 6.13 12.22 -8.21
CA GLY A 63 7.16 12.77 -7.33
C GLY A 63 7.61 11.83 -6.22
N LEU A 64 6.98 10.67 -6.05
CA LEU A 64 7.34 9.69 -5.03
C LEU A 64 8.13 8.53 -5.65
N GLU A 65 8.86 7.80 -4.80
CA GLU A 65 9.63 6.67 -5.28
C GLU A 65 8.73 5.49 -5.62
N ARG A 66 8.80 5.04 -6.89
CA ARG A 66 8.07 3.86 -7.34
C ARG A 66 8.88 2.61 -7.02
N LEU A 67 8.29 1.70 -6.25
CA LEU A 67 8.90 0.41 -5.95
C LEU A 67 8.63 -0.58 -7.08
N ALA A 68 9.65 -1.37 -7.40
CA ALA A 68 9.52 -2.42 -8.42
C ALA A 68 8.76 -3.62 -7.88
N ASP A 69 8.02 -4.30 -8.76
CA ASP A 69 7.40 -5.57 -8.41
C ASP A 69 8.48 -6.66 -8.26
N PRO A 70 8.33 -7.60 -7.30
CA PRO A 70 9.19 -8.77 -7.25
C PRO A 70 9.11 -9.57 -8.55
N PRO A 71 10.20 -10.21 -9.02
CA PRO A 71 10.21 -10.91 -10.32
C PRO A 71 9.16 -12.00 -10.48
N ASP A 72 8.82 -12.67 -9.39
CA ASP A 72 7.88 -13.79 -9.35
C ASP A 72 6.59 -13.43 -8.59
N LEU A 73 6.18 -12.17 -8.70
CA LEU A 73 5.08 -11.60 -7.91
C LEU A 73 3.83 -12.49 -7.91
N TRP A 74 3.34 -12.87 -9.08
CA TRP A 74 2.05 -13.56 -9.17
C TRP A 74 2.11 -15.00 -8.69
N ASP A 75 3.22 -15.69 -8.87
CA ASP A 75 3.43 -17.02 -8.28
C ASP A 75 3.45 -16.92 -6.75
N ARG A 76 4.08 -15.89 -6.21
CA ARG A 76 4.12 -15.66 -4.75
C ARG A 76 2.75 -15.24 -4.22
N VAL A 77 1.99 -14.47 -4.96
CA VAL A 77 0.60 -14.13 -4.61
C VAL A 77 -0.24 -15.41 -4.52
N ALA A 78 -0.10 -16.31 -5.49
CA ALA A 78 -0.83 -17.59 -5.48
C ALA A 78 -0.48 -18.42 -4.24
N GLU A 79 0.79 -18.55 -3.91
CA GLU A 79 1.25 -19.28 -2.73
C GLU A 79 0.70 -18.68 -1.43
N ALA A 80 0.79 -17.37 -1.28
CA ALA A 80 0.32 -16.67 -0.08
C ALA A 80 -1.20 -16.79 0.07
N ARG A 81 -1.94 -16.62 -1.02
CA ARG A 81 -3.40 -16.74 -1.01
C ARG A 81 -3.85 -18.15 -0.65
N TYR A 82 -3.17 -19.15 -1.19
CA TYR A 82 -3.41 -20.55 -0.85
C TYR A 82 -3.18 -20.80 0.64
N ALA A 83 -2.05 -20.34 1.19
CA ALA A 83 -1.72 -20.52 2.60
C ALA A 83 -2.74 -19.85 3.52
N LEU A 84 -3.19 -18.63 3.19
CA LEU A 84 -4.22 -17.92 3.95
C LEU A 84 -5.55 -18.67 3.93
N ALA A 85 -5.97 -19.15 2.75
CA ALA A 85 -7.21 -19.90 2.62
C ALA A 85 -7.20 -21.18 3.46
N ARG A 86 -6.05 -21.86 3.58
CA ARG A 86 -5.90 -23.03 4.48
C ARG A 86 -6.13 -22.70 5.94
N LYS A 87 -5.89 -21.44 6.35
CA LYS A 87 -6.13 -20.96 7.70
C LYS A 87 -7.50 -20.29 7.88
N GLY A 88 -8.36 -20.37 6.86
CA GLY A 88 -9.70 -19.79 6.89
C GLY A 88 -9.75 -18.29 6.62
N HIS A 89 -8.68 -17.70 6.09
CA HIS A 89 -8.62 -16.27 5.76
C HIS A 89 -8.68 -16.05 4.26
N GLN A 90 -9.46 -15.05 3.85
CA GLN A 90 -9.50 -14.60 2.47
C GLN A 90 -8.76 -13.28 2.34
N ALA A 91 -7.89 -13.18 1.35
CA ALA A 91 -7.21 -11.94 1.02
C ALA A 91 -7.37 -11.68 -0.48
N SER A 92 -7.52 -10.41 -0.86
CA SER A 92 -7.60 -10.04 -2.26
C SER A 92 -6.24 -10.19 -2.95
N LEU A 93 -6.27 -10.41 -4.26
CA LEU A 93 -5.03 -10.45 -5.05
C LEU A 93 -4.27 -9.14 -4.96
N VAL A 94 -4.98 -8.01 -4.93
CA VAL A 94 -4.39 -6.67 -4.84
C VAL A 94 -3.67 -6.48 -3.50
N ASP A 95 -4.31 -6.83 -2.38
CA ASP A 95 -3.70 -6.70 -1.06
C ASP A 95 -2.45 -7.56 -0.93
N LEU A 96 -2.47 -8.76 -1.50
CA LEU A 96 -1.29 -9.64 -1.51
C LEU A 96 -0.18 -9.09 -2.40
N ALA A 97 -0.52 -8.52 -3.56
CA ALA A 97 0.46 -7.89 -4.43
C ALA A 97 1.15 -6.70 -3.74
N ILE A 98 0.38 -5.87 -3.05
CA ILE A 98 0.89 -4.75 -2.24
C ILE A 98 1.83 -5.28 -1.16
N SER A 99 1.41 -6.28 -0.42
CA SER A 99 2.16 -6.86 0.69
C SER A 99 3.51 -7.43 0.22
N LEU A 100 3.51 -8.16 -0.90
CA LEU A 100 4.73 -8.76 -1.44
C LEU A 100 5.69 -7.72 -2.01
N ALA A 101 5.18 -6.64 -2.58
CA ALA A 101 6.02 -5.52 -3.02
C ALA A 101 6.71 -4.84 -1.84
N CYS A 102 6.01 -4.65 -0.72
CA CYS A 102 6.60 -4.11 0.51
C CYS A 102 7.66 -5.06 1.06
N LEU A 103 7.36 -6.35 1.11
CA LEU A 103 8.24 -7.37 1.66
C LEU A 103 9.56 -7.47 0.90
N GLY A 104 9.50 -7.38 -0.42
CA GLY A 104 10.67 -7.50 -1.29
C GLY A 104 11.78 -6.50 -0.99
N GLY A 105 11.41 -5.30 -0.52
CA GLY A 105 12.37 -4.25 -0.17
C GLY A 105 12.51 -4.00 1.34
N GLY A 106 11.85 -4.79 2.18
CA GLY A 106 11.84 -4.57 3.62
C GLY A 106 11.14 -3.29 4.04
N HIS A 107 10.11 -2.89 3.29
CA HIS A 107 9.36 -1.66 3.55
C HIS A 107 8.18 -1.91 4.48
N THR A 108 7.76 -0.85 5.18
CA THR A 108 6.60 -0.90 6.08
C THR A 108 5.33 -0.47 5.34
N LEU A 109 4.25 -1.22 5.52
CA LEU A 109 2.93 -0.84 5.01
C LEU A 109 2.19 -0.02 6.06
N VAL A 110 1.71 1.16 5.70
CA VAL A 110 0.91 2.03 6.56
C VAL A 110 -0.52 2.03 6.03
N THR A 111 -1.47 1.55 6.83
CA THR A 111 -2.85 1.33 6.36
C THR A 111 -3.88 1.60 7.46
N ARG A 112 -5.12 1.82 7.06
CA ARG A 112 -6.28 1.83 7.96
C ARG A 112 -7.10 0.54 7.85
N ASP A 113 -6.70 -0.37 6.97
CA ASP A 113 -7.44 -1.60 6.70
C ASP A 113 -6.98 -2.73 7.63
N GLN A 114 -7.90 -3.20 8.49
CA GLN A 114 -7.62 -4.28 9.43
C GLN A 114 -7.37 -5.63 8.75
N ASP A 115 -7.76 -5.79 7.50
CA ASP A 115 -7.58 -7.06 6.77
C ASP A 115 -6.10 -7.44 6.62
N PHE A 116 -5.20 -6.46 6.65
CA PHE A 116 -3.76 -6.73 6.60
C PHE A 116 -3.22 -7.45 7.84
N ARG A 117 -3.95 -7.49 8.95
CA ARG A 117 -3.53 -8.26 10.14
C ARG A 117 -3.41 -9.76 9.84
N ALA A 118 -4.37 -10.31 9.10
CA ALA A 118 -4.33 -11.74 8.73
C ALA A 118 -3.15 -12.04 7.80
N ILE A 119 -2.88 -11.15 6.85
CA ILE A 119 -1.76 -11.28 5.93
C ILE A 119 -0.43 -11.26 6.71
N ALA A 120 -0.30 -10.37 7.69
CA ALA A 120 0.91 -10.24 8.49
C ALA A 120 1.19 -11.47 9.38
N ARG A 121 0.21 -12.36 9.59
CA ARG A 121 0.41 -13.63 10.29
C ARG A 121 1.03 -14.71 9.42
N VAL A 122 0.90 -14.59 8.11
CA VAL A 122 1.40 -15.59 7.14
C VAL A 122 2.68 -15.10 6.48
N LEU A 123 2.74 -13.81 6.13
CA LEU A 123 3.91 -13.18 5.54
C LEU A 123 4.60 -12.33 6.61
N PRO A 124 5.95 -12.28 6.62
CA PRO A 124 6.69 -11.43 7.57
C PRO A 124 6.62 -9.95 7.18
N LEU A 125 5.41 -9.45 7.01
CA LEU A 125 5.12 -8.08 6.61
C LEU A 125 5.11 -7.18 7.83
N GLU A 126 5.87 -6.08 7.77
CA GLU A 126 5.73 -5.00 8.74
C GLU A 126 4.57 -4.12 8.34
N VAL A 127 3.55 -4.05 9.20
CA VAL A 127 2.36 -3.27 8.96
C VAL A 127 2.06 -2.39 10.16
N GLU A 128 1.75 -1.13 9.88
CA GLU A 128 1.24 -0.17 10.87
C GLU A 128 -0.20 0.18 10.51
N ILE A 129 -1.12 -0.20 11.39
CA ILE A 129 -2.55 0.09 11.23
C ILE A 129 -2.90 1.22 12.20
N PHE A 130 -3.54 2.27 11.69
CA PHE A 130 -3.88 3.44 12.51
C PHE A 130 -5.32 3.89 12.36
#